data_bb0de24cb0a867028c764d305ae9200f
#
_entry.id   bb0de24cb0a867028c764d305ae9200f
#
_cell.length_a   1.000
_cell.length_b   1.000
_cell.length_c   1.000
_cell.angle_alpha   90.00
_cell.angle_beta   90.00
_cell.angle_gamma   90.00
#
_symmetry.space_group_name_H-M   'P 1'
#
loop_
_entity.id
_entity.type
_entity.pdbx_description
1 polymer ?
#
loop_
_entity_poly.entity_id
_entity_poly.type
_entity_poly.pdbx_seq_one_letter_code
_entity_poly.pdbx_strand_id
1 'polypeptide(L)'
;MIKITNIKIKADLSDDELFEKIYKKYKINKNDVTERRIIKKSIDARNKADIFYNYSVELECKNENKIKNVQIVKKEEPFKIIVNRKSSKRPVIIGAGPAGLFSALTLAQNGIKPII
;
A
#
# COMPACT_ATOMS: atom_id res chain seq x y z
N MET A 1 6.75 3.97 11.56
CA MET A 1 6.79 3.09 10.37
C MET A 1 7.90 3.54 9.44
N ILE A 2 8.65 2.63 8.85
CA ILE A 2 9.70 2.92 7.88
C ILE A 2 9.28 2.53 6.48
N LYS A 3 9.72 3.32 5.50
CA LYS A 3 9.51 3.08 4.07
C LYS A 3 10.85 2.87 3.39
N ILE A 4 10.95 1.80 2.63
CA ILE A 4 12.14 1.43 1.86
C ILE A 4 11.72 1.35 0.39
N THR A 5 12.42 2.09 -0.46
CA THR A 5 12.10 2.18 -1.89
C THR A 5 13.26 1.64 -2.73
N ASN A 6 12.99 1.40 -4.01
CA ASN A 6 13.98 0.97 -5.00
C ASN A 6 14.71 -0.34 -4.64
N ILE A 7 13.95 -1.31 -4.10
CA ILE A 7 14.47 -2.64 -3.80
C ILE A 7 14.38 -3.49 -5.06
N LYS A 8 15.52 -3.71 -5.72
CA LYS A 8 15.60 -4.48 -6.95
C LYS A 8 15.84 -5.95 -6.64
N ILE A 9 14.93 -6.82 -7.09
CA ILE A 9 14.97 -8.28 -6.85
C ILE A 9 14.63 -9.01 -8.15
N LYS A 10 15.29 -10.16 -8.41
CA LYS A 10 14.97 -11.02 -9.56
C LYS A 10 13.51 -11.48 -9.50
N ALA A 11 12.90 -11.62 -10.67
CA ALA A 11 11.47 -11.87 -10.81
C ALA A 11 11.01 -13.26 -10.32
N ASP A 12 11.94 -14.15 -10.05
CA ASP A 12 11.72 -15.54 -9.61
C ASP A 12 11.58 -15.70 -8.07
N LEU A 13 11.76 -14.63 -7.31
CA LEU A 13 11.73 -14.67 -5.85
C LEU A 13 10.35 -14.40 -5.28
N SER A 14 10.02 -15.11 -4.19
CA SER A 14 8.79 -14.92 -3.43
C SER A 14 8.81 -13.63 -2.59
N ASP A 15 7.62 -13.21 -2.13
CA ASP A 15 7.50 -12.04 -1.25
C ASP A 15 8.18 -12.28 0.11
N ASP A 16 8.21 -13.52 0.61
CA ASP A 16 8.92 -13.84 1.86
C ASP A 16 10.43 -13.71 1.70
N GLU A 17 10.99 -14.18 0.61
CA GLU A 17 12.42 -14.01 0.29
C GLU A 17 12.80 -12.54 0.09
N LEU A 18 11.88 -11.72 -0.45
CA LEU A 18 12.04 -10.27 -0.50
C LEU A 18 12.27 -9.69 0.91
N PHE A 19 11.39 -10.02 1.86
CA PHE A 19 11.49 -9.50 3.22
C PHE A 19 12.72 -10.01 3.95
N GLU A 20 13.11 -11.27 3.79
CA GLU A 20 14.35 -11.81 4.36
C GLU A 20 15.60 -11.06 3.85
N LYS A 21 15.64 -10.72 2.54
CA LYS A 21 16.71 -9.89 1.99
C LYS A 21 16.72 -8.47 2.56
N ILE A 22 15.56 -7.88 2.79
CA ILE A 22 15.41 -6.56 3.41
C ILE A 22 15.93 -6.60 4.84
N TYR A 23 15.51 -7.57 5.64
CA TYR A 23 15.92 -7.73 7.03
C TYR A 23 17.46 -7.85 7.14
N LYS A 24 18.05 -8.67 6.28
CA LYS A 24 19.51 -8.85 6.23
C LYS A 24 20.23 -7.56 5.82
N LYS A 25 19.76 -6.89 4.77
CA LYS A 25 20.39 -5.68 4.24
C LYS A 25 20.36 -4.51 5.22
N TYR A 26 19.24 -4.31 5.89
CA TYR A 26 19.02 -3.19 6.80
C TYR A 26 19.26 -3.56 8.27
N LYS A 27 19.72 -4.80 8.54
CA LYS A 27 19.97 -5.33 9.88
C LYS A 27 18.76 -5.21 10.82
N ILE A 28 17.58 -5.53 10.27
CA ILE A 28 16.32 -5.51 11.00
C ILE A 28 16.10 -6.88 11.62
N ASN A 29 15.82 -6.93 12.93
CA ASN A 29 15.44 -8.19 13.57
C ASN A 29 13.98 -8.49 13.20
N LYS A 30 13.73 -9.65 12.60
CA LYS A 30 12.40 -10.12 12.20
C LYS A 30 11.38 -10.12 13.34
N ASN A 31 11.83 -10.45 14.57
CA ASN A 31 10.97 -10.48 15.75
C ASN A 31 10.53 -9.09 16.22
N ASP A 32 11.18 -8.03 15.74
CA ASP A 32 10.82 -6.65 16.04
C ASP A 32 9.80 -6.07 15.03
N VAL A 33 9.53 -6.80 13.94
CA VAL A 33 8.60 -6.35 12.88
C VAL A 33 7.18 -6.78 13.25
N THR A 34 6.30 -5.81 13.43
CA THR A 34 4.88 -6.03 13.76
C THR A 34 3.97 -6.05 12.54
N GLU A 35 4.31 -5.25 11.53
CA GLU A 35 3.56 -5.19 10.27
C GLU A 35 4.52 -5.03 9.09
N ARG A 36 4.22 -5.70 7.98
CA ARG A 36 4.96 -5.55 6.72
C ARG A 36 3.99 -5.50 5.55
N ARG A 37 4.23 -4.59 4.59
CA ARG A 37 3.43 -4.54 3.37
C ARG A 37 4.22 -4.06 2.18
N ILE A 38 3.87 -4.58 1.02
CA ILE A 38 4.37 -4.12 -0.28
C ILE A 38 3.43 -3.00 -0.75
N ILE A 39 3.96 -1.79 -0.91
CA ILE A 39 3.18 -0.63 -1.37
C ILE A 39 3.32 -0.39 -2.87
N LYS A 40 4.41 -0.92 -3.46
CA LYS A 40 4.62 -0.85 -4.91
C LYS A 40 5.43 -2.03 -5.38
N LYS A 41 5.01 -2.64 -6.50
CA LYS A 41 5.74 -3.65 -7.26
C LYS A 41 5.70 -3.24 -8.72
N SER A 42 6.84 -3.01 -9.35
CA SER A 42 6.93 -2.66 -10.76
C SER A 42 7.98 -3.52 -11.44
N ILE A 43 7.75 -3.84 -12.71
CA ILE A 43 8.66 -4.66 -13.51
C ILE A 43 9.73 -3.76 -14.10
N ASP A 44 10.99 -4.19 -14.02
CA ASP A 44 12.12 -3.65 -14.77
C ASP A 44 12.58 -4.70 -15.78
N ALA A 45 12.09 -4.59 -17.01
CA ALA A 45 12.38 -5.49 -18.14
C ALA A 45 13.24 -4.81 -19.22
N ARG A 46 14.00 -3.77 -18.86
CA ARG A 46 14.89 -3.07 -19.81
C ARG A 46 15.95 -4.01 -20.40
N ASN A 47 16.40 -4.98 -19.62
CA ASN A 47 17.19 -6.11 -20.12
C ASN A 47 16.29 -7.34 -20.17
N LYS A 48 15.99 -7.84 -21.38
CA LYS A 48 15.13 -9.02 -21.60
C LYS A 48 15.71 -10.32 -21.01
N ALA A 49 17.04 -10.41 -20.89
CA ALA A 49 17.71 -11.58 -20.31
C ALA A 49 17.62 -11.63 -18.79
N ASP A 50 17.46 -10.47 -18.13
CA ASP A 50 17.41 -10.34 -16.68
C ASP A 50 16.24 -9.43 -16.27
N ILE A 51 15.11 -10.04 -15.96
CA ILE A 51 13.92 -9.33 -15.49
C ILE A 51 13.98 -9.18 -13.97
N PHE A 52 13.75 -7.97 -13.51
CA PHE A 52 13.70 -7.65 -12.09
C PHE A 52 12.35 -7.03 -11.71
N TYR A 53 11.97 -7.22 -10.46
CA TYR A 53 10.97 -6.39 -9.82
C TYR A 53 11.64 -5.30 -9.00
N ASN A 54 11.06 -4.11 -9.05
CA ASN A 54 11.44 -2.99 -8.21
C ASN A 54 10.31 -2.77 -7.18
N TYR A 55 10.64 -2.99 -5.92
CA TYR A 55 9.69 -2.92 -4.81
C TYR A 55 9.84 -1.64 -4.00
N SER A 56 8.72 -1.19 -3.46
CA SER A 56 8.69 -0.30 -2.32
C SER A 56 7.87 -0.97 -1.22
N VAL A 57 8.40 -0.98 -0.01
CA VAL A 57 7.77 -1.64 1.13
C VAL A 57 7.66 -0.69 2.31
N GLU A 58 6.73 -0.98 3.18
CA GLU A 58 6.61 -0.35 4.50
C GLU A 58 6.67 -1.42 5.57
N LEU A 59 7.38 -1.10 6.64
CA LEU A 59 7.56 -1.94 7.82
C LEU A 59 7.24 -1.14 9.08
N GLU A 60 6.47 -1.73 9.96
CA GLU A 60 6.30 -1.25 11.33
C GLU A 60 7.17 -2.13 12.23
N CYS A 61 8.15 -1.53 12.91
CA CYS A 61 9.05 -2.28 13.76
C CYS A 61 9.43 -1.49 15.02
N LYS A 62 9.84 -2.22 16.05
CA LYS A 62 10.43 -1.62 17.24
C LYS A 62 11.76 -0.97 16.85
N ASN A 63 12.11 0.16 17.45
CA ASN A 63 13.41 0.82 17.25
C ASN A 63 13.66 1.37 15.81
N GLU A 64 12.65 1.86 15.12
CA GLU A 64 12.73 2.44 13.77
C GLU A 64 13.86 3.46 13.61
N ASN A 65 14.10 4.28 14.64
CA ASN A 65 15.12 5.33 14.63
C ASN A 65 16.56 4.81 14.56
N LYS A 66 16.79 3.52 14.82
CA LYS A 66 18.12 2.89 14.74
C LYS A 66 18.45 2.38 13.33
N ILE A 67 17.46 2.28 12.46
CA ILE A 67 17.62 1.75 11.11
C ILE A 67 18.09 2.88 10.20
N LYS A 68 19.28 2.71 9.61
CA LYS A 68 19.89 3.71 8.72
C LYS A 68 19.39 3.55 7.28
N ASN A 69 19.43 4.64 6.52
CA ASN A 69 19.09 4.68 5.09
C ASN A 69 17.65 4.26 4.76
N VAL A 70 16.72 4.61 5.64
CA VAL A 70 15.29 4.41 5.47
C VAL A 70 14.54 5.73 5.66
N GLN A 71 13.37 5.84 5.05
CA GLN A 71 12.49 6.99 5.25
C GLN A 71 11.51 6.66 6.39
N ILE A 72 11.46 7.50 7.41
CA ILE A 72 10.43 7.39 8.45
C ILE A 72 9.15 8.05 7.92
N VAL A 73 8.06 7.30 7.92
CA VAL A 73 6.74 7.76 7.47
C VAL A 73 5.71 7.57 8.58
N LYS A 74 4.72 8.45 8.61
CA LYS A 74 3.56 8.25 9.48
C LYS A 74 2.66 7.18 8.87
N LYS A 75 2.03 6.37 9.72
CA LYS A 75 0.99 5.43 9.28
C LYS A 75 -0.17 6.25 8.74
N GLU A 76 -0.49 6.07 7.47
CA GLU A 76 -1.66 6.71 6.88
C GLU A 76 -2.90 6.03 7.45
N GLU A 77 -3.75 6.82 8.11
CA GLU A 77 -5.07 6.33 8.48
C GLU A 77 -5.95 6.26 7.24
N PRO A 78 -6.76 5.20 7.11
CA PRO A 78 -7.70 5.11 6.01
C PRO A 78 -8.65 6.32 6.05
N PHE A 79 -8.86 6.92 4.89
CA PHE A 79 -9.82 8.02 4.75
C PHE A 79 -11.20 7.59 5.24
N LYS A 80 -11.68 8.24 6.30
CA LYS A 80 -13.01 7.99 6.85
C LYS A 80 -13.96 9.10 6.42
N ILE A 81 -15.02 8.73 5.74
CA ILE A 81 -16.11 9.66 5.44
C ILE A 81 -17.02 9.74 6.66
N ILE A 82 -17.17 10.94 7.19
CA ILE A 82 -18.12 11.20 8.29
C ILE A 82 -19.43 11.63 7.65
N VAL A 83 -20.44 10.77 7.73
CA VAL A 83 -21.80 11.09 7.27
C VAL A 83 -22.55 11.79 8.39
N ASN A 84 -22.59 13.12 8.33
CA ASN A 84 -23.23 13.95 9.37
C ASN A 84 -24.76 14.07 9.21
N ARG A 85 -25.31 13.72 8.04
CA ARG A 85 -26.75 13.79 7.77
C ARG A 85 -27.23 12.59 6.97
N LYS A 86 -28.32 11.97 7.38
CA LYS A 86 -29.04 10.99 6.57
C LYS A 86 -29.96 11.74 5.63
N SER A 87 -29.78 11.59 4.34
CA SER A 87 -30.74 12.09 3.34
C SER A 87 -31.84 11.06 3.14
N SER A 88 -33.10 11.54 3.09
CA SER A 88 -34.24 10.71 2.71
C SER A 88 -34.26 10.44 1.20
N LYS A 89 -33.56 11.24 0.42
CA LYS A 89 -33.47 11.10 -1.05
C LYS A 89 -32.21 10.35 -1.44
N ARG A 90 -32.35 9.46 -2.42
CA ARG A 90 -31.20 8.74 -2.99
C ARG A 90 -30.39 9.69 -3.89
N PRO A 91 -29.08 9.78 -3.72
CA PRO A 91 -28.24 10.55 -4.63
C PRO A 91 -28.20 9.87 -6.01
N VAL A 92 -28.20 10.69 -7.06
CA VAL A 92 -28.09 10.23 -8.45
C VAL A 92 -26.68 10.55 -8.94
N ILE A 93 -26.03 9.54 -9.51
CA ILE A 93 -24.70 9.65 -10.11
C ILE A 93 -24.89 9.54 -11.62
N ILE A 94 -24.53 10.59 -12.35
CA ILE A 94 -24.64 10.61 -13.80
C ILE A 94 -23.34 10.07 -14.40
N GLY A 95 -23.42 8.86 -14.96
CA GLY A 95 -22.31 8.17 -15.61
C GLY A 95 -21.66 7.09 -14.80
N ALA A 96 -21.50 5.89 -15.41
CA ALA A 96 -20.88 4.69 -14.83
C ALA A 96 -19.39 4.55 -15.20
N GLY A 97 -18.70 5.66 -15.39
CA GLY A 97 -17.24 5.68 -15.53
C GLY A 97 -16.53 5.44 -14.20
N PRO A 98 -15.17 5.38 -14.18
CA PRO A 98 -14.41 5.12 -12.95
C PRO A 98 -14.80 6.03 -11.80
N ALA A 99 -14.93 7.33 -12.03
CA ALA A 99 -15.32 8.29 -11.00
C ALA A 99 -16.73 8.02 -10.44
N GLY A 100 -17.69 7.72 -11.31
CA GLY A 100 -19.07 7.40 -10.91
C GLY A 100 -19.15 6.11 -10.10
N LEU A 101 -18.45 5.06 -10.52
CA LEU A 101 -18.42 3.77 -9.83
C LEU A 101 -17.75 3.88 -8.44
N PHE A 102 -16.62 4.59 -8.32
CA PHE A 102 -15.99 4.82 -7.02
C PHE A 102 -16.84 5.71 -6.10
N SER A 103 -17.53 6.71 -6.65
CA SER A 103 -18.47 7.51 -5.87
C SER A 103 -19.63 6.66 -5.35
N ALA A 104 -20.19 5.80 -6.20
CA ALA A 104 -21.24 4.87 -5.79
C ALA A 104 -20.78 3.89 -4.71
N LEU A 105 -19.60 3.31 -4.88
CA LEU A 105 -18.99 2.41 -3.89
C LEU A 105 -18.82 3.11 -2.54
N THR A 106 -18.27 4.32 -2.56
CA THR A 106 -18.05 5.13 -1.37
C THR A 106 -19.35 5.42 -0.64
N LEU A 107 -20.38 5.81 -1.35
CA LEU A 107 -21.72 6.06 -0.79
C LEU A 107 -22.31 4.78 -0.21
N ALA A 108 -22.23 3.66 -0.93
CA ALA A 108 -22.75 2.37 -0.49
C ALA A 108 -22.05 1.85 0.80
N GLN A 109 -20.73 1.99 0.87
CA GLN A 109 -19.95 1.64 2.07
C GLN A 109 -20.34 2.47 3.30
N ASN A 110 -20.91 3.65 3.09
CA ASN A 110 -21.44 4.52 4.16
C ASN A 110 -22.96 4.39 4.37
N GLY A 111 -23.58 3.34 3.84
CA GLY A 111 -25.00 3.04 4.03
C GLY A 111 -25.96 3.89 3.17
N ILE A 112 -25.43 4.65 2.22
CA ILE A 112 -26.21 5.48 1.29
C ILE A 112 -26.38 4.73 -0.02
N LYS A 113 -27.61 4.45 -0.44
CA LYS A 113 -27.91 3.73 -1.70
C LYS A 113 -28.02 4.70 -2.88
N PRO A 114 -26.98 4.89 -3.71
CA PRO A 114 -27.08 5.75 -4.89
C PRO A 114 -27.88 5.11 -6.01
N ILE A 115 -28.25 5.92 -7.00
CA ILE A 115 -28.70 5.50 -8.33
C ILE A 115 -27.56 5.89 -9.30
N ILE A 116 -27.14 4.97 -10.16
CA ILE A 116 -26.14 5.24 -11.22
C ILE A 116 -26.87 5.26 -12.55
#